data_715d661b7bb9a7a770733f35ecf2a3c9
#
_entry.id   715d661b7bb9a7a770733f35ecf2a3c9
#
_cell.length_a   1.000
_cell.length_b   1.000
_cell.length_c   1.000
_cell.angle_alpha   90.00
_cell.angle_beta   90.00
_cell.angle_gamma   90.00
#
_symmetry.space_group_name_H-M   'P 1'
#
loop_
_entity.id
_entity.type
_entity.pdbx_description
1 polymer ?
#
loop_
_entity_poly.entity_id
_entity_poly.type
_entity_poly.pdbx_seq_one_letter_code
_entity_poly.pdbx_strand_id
1 'polypeptide(L)'
;MVAADLISDNIPALKTSDTGQVALNWMEIFRISHLPIVNNLDFLGLISDSDIYDMNQPEEAIGNHELTLLKPYVRDDQHLFEVIGIAARLKLTVIPVLDGNDHYLGVITSSDLIRH
;
A
#
# COMPACT_ATOMS: atom_id res chain seq x y z
N MET A 1 -1.60 21.16 4.77
CA MET A 1 -1.63 20.05 3.82
C MET A 1 -2.00 18.78 4.56
N VAL A 2 -2.99 18.09 4.10
CA VAL A 2 -3.48 16.85 4.71
C VAL A 2 -3.23 15.67 3.77
N ALA A 3 -3.40 14.45 4.28
CA ALA A 3 -3.11 13.22 3.52
C ALA A 3 -3.81 13.17 2.17
N ALA A 4 -5.07 13.60 2.09
CA ALA A 4 -5.82 13.60 0.82
C ALA A 4 -5.12 14.38 -0.30
N ASP A 5 -4.38 15.42 0.05
CA ASP A 5 -3.68 16.27 -0.92
C ASP A 5 -2.45 15.59 -1.53
N LEU A 6 -2.00 14.50 -0.92
CA LEU A 6 -0.74 13.83 -1.27
C LEU A 6 -0.94 12.50 -2.00
N ILE A 7 -2.18 12.08 -2.20
CA ILE A 7 -2.47 10.78 -2.82
C ILE A 7 -1.89 10.73 -4.22
N SER A 8 -1.17 9.64 -4.53
CA SER A 8 -0.62 9.39 -5.85
C SER A 8 -1.67 8.71 -6.73
N ASP A 9 -1.90 9.25 -7.94
CA ASP A 9 -2.84 8.67 -8.90
C ASP A 9 -2.26 7.50 -9.69
N ASN A 10 -0.97 7.24 -9.55
CA ASN A 10 -0.25 6.31 -10.42
C ASN A 10 -0.08 4.91 -9.84
N ILE A 11 -0.27 4.74 -8.53
CA ILE A 11 0.00 3.46 -7.87
C ILE A 11 -1.27 2.61 -7.85
N PRO A 12 -1.25 1.43 -8.52
CA PRO A 12 -2.42 0.56 -8.51
C PRO A 12 -2.56 -0.19 -7.19
N ALA A 13 -3.80 -0.57 -6.87
CA ALA A 13 -4.07 -1.49 -5.77
C ALA A 13 -4.13 -2.92 -6.32
N LEU A 14 -3.66 -3.87 -5.52
CA LEU A 14 -3.76 -5.29 -5.85
C LEU A 14 -5.12 -5.82 -5.44
N LYS A 15 -5.60 -6.80 -6.22
CA LYS A 15 -6.76 -7.61 -5.86
C LYS A 15 -6.28 -8.96 -5.35
N THR A 16 -7.11 -9.66 -4.60
CA THR A 16 -6.78 -11.00 -4.12
C THR A 16 -6.58 -12.00 -5.27
N SER A 17 -7.17 -11.72 -6.44
CA SER A 17 -6.99 -12.53 -7.65
C SER A 17 -5.68 -12.28 -8.40
N ASP A 18 -4.99 -11.18 -8.09
CA ASP A 18 -3.69 -10.88 -8.69
C ASP A 18 -2.62 -11.82 -8.13
N THR A 19 -1.63 -12.16 -8.98
CA THR A 19 -0.54 -13.04 -8.58
C THR A 19 0.58 -12.29 -7.89
N GLY A 20 1.41 -13.02 -7.14
CA GLY A 20 2.62 -12.45 -6.56
C GLY A 20 3.55 -11.87 -7.62
N GLN A 21 3.63 -12.51 -8.80
CA GLN A 21 4.47 -12.03 -9.89
C GLN A 21 4.03 -10.67 -10.40
N VAL A 22 2.71 -10.45 -10.54
CA VAL A 22 2.15 -9.15 -10.93
C VAL A 22 2.54 -8.10 -9.90
N ALA A 23 2.44 -8.43 -8.62
CA ALA A 23 2.81 -7.51 -7.54
C ALA A 23 4.30 -7.14 -7.62
N LEU A 24 5.17 -8.12 -7.80
CA LEU A 24 6.61 -7.86 -7.92
C LEU A 24 6.94 -6.99 -9.13
N ASN A 25 6.28 -7.23 -10.26
CA ASN A 25 6.47 -6.42 -11.47
C ASN A 25 6.06 -4.97 -11.22
N TRP A 26 4.94 -4.74 -10.56
CA TRP A 26 4.49 -3.38 -10.25
C TRP A 26 5.42 -2.70 -9.24
N MET A 27 5.91 -3.43 -8.25
CA MET A 27 6.87 -2.89 -7.29
C MET A 27 8.15 -2.43 -7.98
N GLU A 28 8.62 -3.18 -8.97
CA GLU A 28 9.80 -2.80 -9.76
C GLU A 28 9.53 -1.57 -10.62
N ILE A 29 8.39 -1.54 -11.32
CA ILE A 29 8.01 -0.42 -12.20
C ILE A 29 7.92 0.89 -11.41
N PHE A 30 7.27 0.85 -10.25
CA PHE A 30 7.03 2.04 -9.43
C PHE A 30 8.12 2.30 -8.39
N ARG A 31 9.10 1.40 -8.29
CA ARG A 31 10.22 1.48 -7.33
C ARG A 31 9.76 1.58 -5.89
N ILE A 32 8.82 0.71 -5.54
CA ILE A 32 8.28 0.59 -4.19
C ILE A 32 8.39 -0.88 -3.77
N SER A 33 8.37 -1.12 -2.46
CA SER A 33 8.47 -2.48 -1.92
C SER A 33 7.19 -2.93 -1.21
N HIS A 34 6.13 -2.12 -1.30
CA HIS A 34 4.83 -2.40 -0.69
C HIS A 34 3.73 -2.06 -1.67
N LEU A 35 2.62 -2.81 -1.61
CA LEU A 35 1.40 -2.49 -2.36
C LEU A 35 0.18 -2.80 -1.50
N PRO A 36 -0.88 -1.99 -1.61
CA PRO A 36 -2.12 -2.27 -0.88
C PRO A 36 -2.93 -3.35 -1.59
N ILE A 37 -3.58 -4.22 -0.82
CA ILE A 37 -4.55 -5.17 -1.33
C ILE A 37 -5.93 -4.63 -0.96
N VAL A 38 -6.78 -4.46 -1.96
CA VAL A 38 -8.08 -3.82 -1.82
C VAL A 38 -9.15 -4.66 -2.50
N ASN A 39 -10.29 -4.82 -1.84
CA ASN A 39 -11.48 -5.45 -2.40
C ASN A 39 -12.57 -4.39 -2.46
N ASN A 40 -12.90 -3.93 -3.67
CA ASN A 40 -13.77 -2.77 -3.88
C ASN A 40 -13.22 -1.54 -3.15
N LEU A 41 -13.84 -1.11 -2.06
CA LEU A 41 -13.37 0.01 -1.23
C LEU A 41 -12.74 -0.43 0.09
N ASP A 42 -12.66 -1.75 0.32
CA ASP A 42 -12.13 -2.29 1.57
C ASP A 42 -10.64 -2.54 1.48
N PHE A 43 -9.88 -1.86 2.33
CA PHE A 43 -8.44 -2.08 2.43
C PHE A 43 -8.18 -3.34 3.27
N LEU A 44 -7.60 -4.37 2.64
CA LEU A 44 -7.37 -5.67 3.28
C LEU A 44 -6.03 -5.76 3.98
N GLY A 45 -5.05 -5.02 3.52
CA GLY A 45 -3.71 -5.02 4.11
C GLY A 45 -2.66 -4.57 3.12
N LEU A 46 -1.44 -4.38 3.63
CA LEU A 46 -0.29 -3.95 2.84
C LEU A 46 0.65 -5.15 2.70
N ILE A 47 0.93 -5.56 1.47
CA ILE A 47 1.85 -6.65 1.19
C ILE A 47 3.21 -6.10 0.79
N SER A 48 4.28 -6.72 1.31
CA SER A 48 5.65 -6.36 0.94
C SER A 48 6.23 -7.36 -0.05
N ASP A 49 7.34 -6.98 -0.70
CA ASP A 49 8.10 -7.89 -1.55
C ASP A 49 8.60 -9.11 -0.76
N SER A 50 9.00 -8.90 0.50
CA SER A 50 9.42 -10.00 1.39
C SER A 50 8.29 -11.01 1.60
N ASP A 51 7.06 -10.54 1.78
CA ASP A 51 5.89 -11.42 1.93
C ASP A 51 5.72 -12.31 0.70
N ILE A 52 5.92 -11.74 -0.49
CA ILE A 52 5.75 -12.48 -1.75
C ILE A 52 6.87 -13.52 -1.92
N TYR A 53 8.12 -13.16 -1.60
CA TYR A 53 9.24 -14.11 -1.65
C TYR A 53 9.04 -15.25 -0.66
N ASP A 54 8.49 -14.97 0.51
CA ASP A 54 8.22 -15.99 1.54
C ASP A 54 7.13 -16.97 1.10
N MET A 55 6.18 -16.53 0.26
CA MET A 55 5.16 -17.41 -0.31
C MET A 55 5.76 -18.50 -1.20
N ASN A 56 6.86 -18.21 -1.86
CA ASN A 56 7.58 -19.11 -2.78
C ASN A 56 6.71 -19.68 -3.93
N GLN A 57 5.63 -19.01 -4.28
CA GLN A 57 4.69 -19.39 -5.34
C GLN A 57 4.17 -18.13 -6.04
N PRO A 58 5.06 -17.39 -6.76
CA PRO A 58 4.67 -16.10 -7.32
C PRO A 58 3.63 -16.17 -8.42
N GLU A 59 3.44 -17.33 -9.04
CA GLU A 59 2.46 -17.55 -10.10
C GLU A 59 1.04 -17.78 -9.57
N GLU A 60 0.86 -17.98 -8.27
CA GLU A 60 -0.46 -18.18 -7.67
C GLU A 60 -1.09 -16.86 -7.27
N ALA A 61 -2.42 -16.83 -7.21
CA ALA A 61 -3.17 -15.68 -6.71
C ALA A 61 -2.82 -15.43 -5.24
N ILE A 62 -2.65 -14.15 -4.89
CA ILE A 62 -2.28 -13.75 -3.54
C ILE A 62 -3.31 -14.24 -2.51
N GLY A 63 -4.59 -14.22 -2.89
CA GLY A 63 -5.68 -14.67 -2.02
C GLY A 63 -5.69 -16.16 -1.70
N ASN A 64 -4.89 -16.97 -2.43
CA ASN A 64 -4.75 -18.40 -2.14
C ASN A 64 -3.84 -18.69 -0.95
N HIS A 65 -3.16 -17.68 -0.43
CA HIS A 65 -2.22 -17.81 0.67
C HIS A 65 -2.81 -17.21 1.94
N GLU A 66 -2.58 -17.87 3.07
CA GLU A 66 -2.92 -17.31 4.38
C GLU A 66 -1.80 -16.37 4.82
N LEU A 67 -1.97 -15.09 4.51
CA LEU A 67 -1.01 -14.07 4.86
C LEU A 67 -1.52 -13.25 6.04
N THR A 68 -0.68 -13.09 7.05
CA THR A 68 -0.95 -12.15 8.14
C THR A 68 -0.39 -10.80 7.73
N LEU A 69 -1.23 -9.99 7.09
CA LEU A 69 -0.82 -8.69 6.61
C LEU A 69 -1.03 -7.60 7.66
N LEU A 70 -0.09 -6.69 7.74
CA LEU A 70 -0.26 -5.46 8.51
C LEU A 70 -1.23 -4.55 7.78
N LYS A 71 -1.94 -3.73 8.54
CA LYS A 71 -2.91 -2.77 7.99
C LYS A 71 -2.57 -1.35 8.41
N PRO A 72 -1.37 -0.85 8.08
CA PRO A 72 -1.05 0.54 8.37
C PRO A 72 -1.82 1.45 7.43
N TYR A 73 -2.37 2.54 7.95
CA TYR A 73 -3.07 3.51 7.12
C TYR A 73 -3.09 4.86 7.83
N VAL A 74 -3.43 5.89 7.07
CA VAL A 74 -3.72 7.21 7.62
C VAL A 74 -5.11 7.63 7.16
N ARG A 75 -5.71 8.55 7.89
CA ARG A 75 -6.99 9.18 7.48
C ARG A 75 -6.70 10.31 6.50
N ASP A 76 -7.65 10.59 5.64
CA ASP A 76 -7.55 11.62 4.62
C ASP A 76 -7.34 13.03 5.18
N ASP A 77 -7.78 13.27 6.42
CA ASP A 77 -7.67 14.56 7.09
C ASP A 77 -6.45 14.69 8.01
N GLN A 78 -5.59 13.67 8.12
CA GLN A 78 -4.38 13.74 8.92
C GLN A 78 -3.36 14.70 8.32
N HIS A 79 -2.66 15.45 9.17
CA HIS A 79 -1.67 16.41 8.71
C HIS A 79 -0.43 15.73 8.14
N LEU A 80 0.22 16.40 7.19
CA LEU A 80 1.45 15.94 6.55
C LEU A 80 2.49 15.44 7.56
N PHE A 81 2.70 16.14 8.66
CA PHE A 81 3.72 15.73 9.63
C PHE A 81 3.40 14.41 10.32
N GLU A 82 2.11 14.12 10.54
CA GLU A 82 1.71 12.82 11.10
C GLU A 82 1.96 11.69 10.09
N VAL A 83 1.68 11.95 8.82
CA VAL A 83 1.91 10.98 7.74
C VAL A 83 3.39 10.67 7.62
N ILE A 84 4.24 11.69 7.63
CA ILE A 84 5.71 11.51 7.58
C ILE A 84 6.18 10.66 8.76
N GLY A 85 5.68 10.94 9.96
CA GLY A 85 6.05 10.19 11.16
C GLY A 85 5.70 8.71 11.06
N ILE A 86 4.53 8.38 10.55
CA ILE A 86 4.10 6.99 10.36
C ILE A 86 4.96 6.29 9.32
N ALA A 87 5.20 6.95 8.18
CA ALA A 87 6.03 6.39 7.12
C ALA A 87 7.45 6.08 7.60
N ALA A 88 8.05 7.00 8.35
CA ALA A 88 9.40 6.84 8.87
C ALA A 88 9.47 5.73 9.93
N ARG A 89 8.52 5.72 10.86
CA ARG A 89 8.52 4.75 11.96
C ARG A 89 8.33 3.32 11.45
N LEU A 90 7.44 3.13 10.48
CA LEU A 90 7.12 1.81 9.93
C LEU A 90 7.92 1.47 8.68
N LYS A 91 8.79 2.37 8.20
CA LYS A 91 9.63 2.19 7.01
C LYS A 91 8.82 1.81 5.77
N LEU A 92 7.71 2.50 5.55
CA LEU A 92 6.81 2.23 4.45
C LEU A 92 7.24 2.98 3.19
N THR A 93 7.15 2.31 2.04
CA THR A 93 7.35 2.97 0.73
C THR A 93 6.04 3.53 0.19
N VAL A 94 4.92 2.99 0.64
CA VAL A 94 3.59 3.53 0.36
C VAL A 94 2.77 3.55 1.64
N ILE A 95 1.90 4.53 1.78
CA ILE A 95 1.02 4.69 2.94
C ILE A 95 -0.42 4.73 2.45
N PRO A 96 -1.24 3.71 2.76
CA PRO A 96 -2.65 3.73 2.38
C PRO A 96 -3.42 4.83 3.08
N VAL A 97 -4.37 5.44 2.37
CA VAL A 97 -5.23 6.51 2.88
C VAL A 97 -6.68 6.05 2.85
N LEU A 98 -7.35 6.16 3.99
CA LEU A 98 -8.77 5.84 4.14
C LEU A 98 -9.55 7.10 4.50
N ASP A 99 -10.83 7.13 4.12
CA ASP A 99 -11.73 8.20 4.54
C ASP A 99 -12.34 7.92 5.92
N GLY A 100 -13.23 8.80 6.37
CA GLY A 100 -13.88 8.66 7.67
C GLY A 100 -14.81 7.45 7.79
N ASN A 101 -15.17 6.81 6.68
CA ASN A 101 -15.99 5.61 6.62
C ASN A 101 -15.18 4.34 6.38
N ASP A 102 -13.85 4.42 6.53
CA ASP A 102 -12.91 3.32 6.30
C ASP A 102 -12.83 2.86 4.83
N HIS A 103 -13.23 3.71 3.89
CA HIS A 103 -13.09 3.42 2.47
C HIS A 103 -11.68 3.77 1.98
N TYR A 104 -11.12 2.89 1.17
CA TYR A 104 -9.81 3.10 0.58
C TYR A 104 -9.87 4.19 -0.49
N LEU A 105 -9.00 5.19 -0.37
CA LEU A 105 -8.93 6.31 -1.33
C LEU A 105 -7.71 6.23 -2.25
N GLY A 106 -6.63 5.62 -1.81
CA GLY A 106 -5.40 5.55 -2.55
C GLY A 106 -4.20 5.44 -1.64
N VAL A 107 -3.01 5.68 -2.18
CA VAL A 107 -1.78 5.64 -1.40
C VAL A 107 -0.96 6.90 -1.60
N ILE A 108 -0.13 7.19 -0.60
CA ILE A 108 0.91 8.22 -0.66
C ILE A 108 2.24 7.48 -0.79
N THR A 109 3.10 7.88 -1.71
CA THR A 109 4.43 7.29 -1.79
C THR A 109 5.41 8.03 -0.90
N SER A 110 6.40 7.32 -0.34
CA SER A 110 7.43 7.95 0.47
C SER A 110 8.24 8.97 -0.34
N SER A 111 8.43 8.73 -1.64
CA SER A 111 9.13 9.69 -2.51
C SER A 111 8.36 11.00 -2.65
N ASP A 112 7.03 10.97 -2.68
CA ASP A 112 6.21 12.18 -2.73
C ASP A 112 6.30 12.96 -1.42
N LEU A 113 6.41 12.27 -0.29
CA LEU A 113 6.59 12.93 1.02
C LEU A 113 7.91 13.70 1.09
N ILE A 114 8.97 13.16 0.51
CA ILE A 114 10.29 13.81 0.51
C ILE A 114 10.28 15.10 -0.32
N ARG A 115 9.44 15.18 -1.35
CA ARG A 115 9.33 16.36 -2.22
C ARG A 115 8.58 17.52 -1.57
N HIS A 116 7.82 17.25 -0.57
CA HIS A 116 7.04 18.24 0.17
C HIS A 116 7.69 18.55 1.51
#